data_cb5c107dd78030f031c0bb7ed7eb3061
#
_entry.id   cb5c107dd78030f031c0bb7ed7eb3061
#
_cell.length_a   1.000
_cell.length_b   1.000
_cell.length_c   1.000
_cell.angle_alpha   90.00
_cell.angle_beta   90.00
_cell.angle_gamma   90.00
#
_symmetry.space_group_name_H-M   'P 1'
#
loop_
_entity.id
_entity.type
_entity.pdbx_description
1 polymer ?
#
loop_
_entity_poly.entity_id
_entity_poly.type
_entity_poly.pdbx_seq_one_letter_code
_entity_poly.pdbx_strand_id
1 'polypeptide(L)'
;DAAFIGDRLTVNLDLFWEDRKDILVSNASLLPAVTSLPSSIVNEGRVKNHGYELTLKWADKVGDFRYSISPSIAFARNEVIEMLEVPPMYDYLRHTGLSVGQRFGYDLFEFYQPGTEERYKATYGVDMPDQNVDLKYGDCVYVDLNGDGVIDANDQKPLGYPDNPEIT
;
A
#
# COMPACT_ATOMS: atom_id res chain seq x y z
N ASP A 1 30.10 -4.69 -7.66
CA ASP A 1 30.99 -4.18 -6.59
C ASP A 1 32.14 -3.42 -7.20
N ALA A 2 32.48 -2.26 -6.66
CA ALA A 2 33.63 -1.47 -7.09
C ALA A 2 34.35 -0.89 -5.86
N ALA A 3 35.69 -0.88 -5.91
CA ALA A 3 36.53 -0.31 -4.86
C ALA A 3 37.30 0.91 -5.42
N PHE A 4 37.37 1.97 -4.64
CA PHE A 4 37.96 3.27 -5.01
C PHE A 4 38.89 3.78 -3.88
N ILE A 5 39.75 4.73 -4.24
CA ILE A 5 40.60 5.48 -3.27
C ILE A 5 41.50 4.52 -2.45
N GLY A 6 42.14 3.56 -3.13
CA GLY A 6 43.00 2.57 -2.47
C GLY A 6 42.23 1.69 -1.49
N ASP A 7 41.10 1.15 -1.94
CA ASP A 7 40.18 0.26 -1.19
C ASP A 7 39.50 0.87 0.05
N ARG A 8 39.57 2.21 0.19
CA ARG A 8 38.89 2.89 1.29
C ARG A 8 37.39 3.02 1.07
N LEU A 9 36.95 3.23 -0.18
CA LEU A 9 35.56 3.29 -0.56
C LEU A 9 35.17 2.06 -1.36
N THR A 10 34.23 1.28 -0.85
CA THR A 10 33.58 0.19 -1.58
C THR A 10 32.12 0.59 -1.88
N VAL A 11 31.71 0.36 -3.11
CA VAL A 11 30.35 0.60 -3.59
C VAL A 11 29.76 -0.71 -4.09
N ASN A 12 28.65 -1.15 -3.51
CA ASN A 12 27.86 -2.27 -3.98
C ASN A 12 26.53 -1.74 -4.46
N LEU A 13 26.19 -2.04 -5.71
CA LEU A 13 24.91 -1.71 -6.32
C LEU A 13 24.34 -2.98 -6.92
N ASP A 14 23.13 -3.33 -6.48
CA ASP A 14 22.33 -4.41 -7.02
C ASP A 14 21.03 -3.86 -7.59
N LEU A 15 20.69 -4.29 -8.80
CA LEU A 15 19.45 -3.96 -9.48
C LEU A 15 18.70 -5.27 -9.71
N PHE A 16 17.43 -5.32 -9.37
CA PHE A 16 16.66 -6.55 -9.54
C PHE A 16 15.31 -6.29 -10.23
N TRP A 17 14.92 -7.27 -11.02
CA TRP A 17 13.62 -7.39 -11.66
C TRP A 17 13.11 -8.81 -11.50
N GLU A 18 11.92 -8.96 -10.99
CA GLU A 18 11.29 -10.25 -10.74
C GLU A 18 9.87 -10.25 -11.31
N ASP A 19 9.50 -11.33 -11.98
CA ASP A 19 8.13 -11.59 -12.47
C ASP A 19 7.73 -12.98 -11.95
N ARG A 20 6.99 -12.98 -10.83
CA ARG A 20 6.49 -14.21 -10.20
C ARG A 20 5.14 -14.55 -10.79
N LYS A 21 5.04 -15.74 -11.37
CA LYS A 21 3.83 -16.33 -11.95
C LYS A 21 3.43 -17.57 -11.16
N ASP A 22 2.24 -18.06 -11.47
CA ASP A 22 1.72 -19.29 -10.87
C ASP A 22 1.67 -19.24 -9.33
N ILE A 23 1.39 -18.06 -8.79
CA ILE A 23 1.22 -17.86 -7.34
C ILE A 23 -0.12 -18.47 -6.94
N LEU A 24 -0.09 -19.20 -5.83
CA LEU A 24 -1.29 -19.81 -5.25
C LEU A 24 -2.26 -18.74 -4.74
N VAL A 25 -3.45 -18.70 -5.33
CA VAL A 25 -4.54 -17.81 -4.94
C VAL A 25 -5.82 -18.60 -4.69
N SER A 26 -6.66 -18.11 -3.79
CA SER A 26 -7.96 -18.74 -3.51
C SER A 26 -8.98 -18.29 -4.57
N ASN A 27 -9.77 -19.23 -5.09
CA ASN A 27 -10.90 -18.93 -5.97
C ASN A 27 -12.22 -18.69 -5.21
N ALA A 28 -12.17 -18.54 -3.89
CA ALA A 28 -13.37 -18.40 -3.05
C ALA A 28 -14.25 -17.23 -3.47
N SER A 29 -13.66 -16.12 -3.88
CA SER A 29 -14.37 -14.91 -4.31
C SER A 29 -15.12 -15.07 -5.63
N LEU A 30 -14.72 -16.04 -6.48
CA LEU A 30 -15.37 -16.33 -7.76
C LEU A 30 -16.53 -17.32 -7.65
N LEU A 31 -16.66 -18.02 -6.52
CA LEU A 31 -17.70 -19.03 -6.34
C LEU A 31 -18.97 -18.38 -5.77
N PRO A 32 -20.10 -18.48 -6.47
CA PRO A 32 -21.37 -18.04 -5.91
C PRO A 32 -21.70 -18.79 -4.60
N ALA A 33 -22.11 -18.07 -3.56
CA ALA A 33 -22.44 -18.67 -2.26
C ALA A 33 -23.50 -19.78 -2.32
N VAL A 34 -24.36 -19.73 -3.34
CA VAL A 34 -25.43 -20.72 -3.55
C VAL A 34 -24.95 -22.09 -4.07
N THR A 35 -23.70 -22.16 -4.56
CA THR A 35 -23.20 -23.42 -5.15
C THR A 35 -22.74 -24.43 -4.13
N SER A 36 -22.50 -24.01 -2.87
CA SER A 36 -21.92 -24.85 -1.81
C SER A 36 -20.64 -25.59 -2.23
N LEU A 37 -19.97 -25.13 -3.30
CA LEU A 37 -18.72 -25.69 -3.74
C LEU A 37 -17.60 -25.25 -2.79
N PRO A 38 -16.70 -26.17 -2.42
CA PRO A 38 -15.55 -25.80 -1.62
C PRO A 38 -14.62 -24.88 -2.43
N SER A 39 -14.11 -23.85 -1.78
CA SER A 39 -13.04 -23.04 -2.38
C SER A 39 -11.80 -23.92 -2.61
N SER A 40 -11.13 -23.71 -3.71
CA SER A 40 -9.86 -24.34 -4.03
C SER A 40 -8.76 -23.30 -4.21
N ILE A 41 -7.51 -23.76 -4.09
CA ILE A 41 -6.33 -22.97 -4.37
C ILE A 41 -5.90 -23.29 -5.80
N VAL A 42 -5.66 -22.26 -6.58
CA VAL A 42 -5.25 -22.36 -7.99
C VAL A 42 -4.00 -21.51 -8.25
N ASN A 43 -3.26 -21.85 -9.29
CA ASN A 43 -1.98 -21.20 -9.65
C ASN A 43 -2.21 -20.11 -10.68
N GLU A 44 -2.88 -19.01 -10.31
CA GLU A 44 -3.25 -17.94 -11.26
C GLU A 44 -2.80 -16.55 -10.81
N GLY A 45 -2.10 -16.45 -9.69
CA GLY A 45 -1.59 -15.16 -9.25
C GLY A 45 -0.28 -14.78 -9.95
N ARG A 46 -0.11 -13.49 -10.23
CA ARG A 46 1.11 -12.93 -10.81
C ARG A 46 1.46 -11.60 -10.15
N VAL A 47 2.71 -11.46 -9.72
CA VAL A 47 3.25 -10.25 -9.10
C VAL A 47 4.57 -9.91 -9.76
N LYS A 48 4.75 -8.65 -10.10
CA LYS A 48 6.05 -8.10 -10.50
C LYS A 48 6.70 -7.39 -9.33
N ASN A 49 8.02 -7.47 -9.26
CA ASN A 49 8.81 -6.74 -8.27
C ASN A 49 10.06 -6.17 -8.94
N HIS A 50 10.45 -4.96 -8.57
CA HIS A 50 11.67 -4.34 -9.05
C HIS A 50 12.23 -3.39 -8.00
N GLY A 51 13.54 -3.22 -8.04
CA GLY A 51 14.18 -2.32 -7.09
C GLY A 51 15.68 -2.24 -7.26
N TYR A 52 16.30 -1.58 -6.29
CA TYR A 52 17.75 -1.47 -6.19
C TYR A 52 18.18 -1.49 -4.73
N GLU A 53 19.39 -1.96 -4.52
CA GLU A 53 20.09 -1.90 -3.24
C GLU A 53 21.46 -1.24 -3.46
N LEU A 54 21.76 -0.23 -2.67
CA LEU A 54 23.02 0.48 -2.69
C LEU A 54 23.64 0.43 -1.30
N THR A 55 24.85 -0.12 -1.22
CA THR A 55 25.66 -0.10 0.00
C THR A 55 26.97 0.62 -0.29
N LEU A 56 27.27 1.62 0.52
CA LEU A 56 28.54 2.32 0.51
C LEU A 56 29.30 1.95 1.78
N LYS A 57 30.56 1.53 1.63
CA LYS A 57 31.41 1.26 2.77
C LYS A 57 32.66 2.12 2.68
N TRP A 58 32.85 2.94 3.69
CA TRP A 58 34.09 3.69 3.89
C TRP A 58 34.88 3.07 5.05
N ALA A 59 36.14 2.78 4.83
CA ALA A 59 37.05 2.30 5.87
C ALA A 59 38.38 3.03 5.78
N ASP A 60 38.86 3.57 6.88
CA ASP A 60 40.13 4.29 6.92
C ASP A 60 40.86 4.14 8.27
N LYS A 61 42.11 4.61 8.30
CA LYS A 61 42.98 4.56 9.47
C LYS A 61 43.69 5.92 9.65
N VAL A 62 43.60 6.49 10.84
CA VAL A 62 44.31 7.68 11.23
C VAL A 62 45.18 7.35 12.44
N GLY A 63 46.50 7.26 12.22
CA GLY A 63 47.43 6.76 13.24
C GLY A 63 47.10 5.28 13.58
N ASP A 64 46.82 5.00 14.86
CA ASP A 64 46.41 3.68 15.33
C ASP A 64 44.88 3.49 15.36
N PHE A 65 44.09 4.55 15.11
CA PHE A 65 42.64 4.51 15.12
C PHE A 65 42.12 4.06 13.76
N ARG A 66 41.34 2.97 13.76
CA ARG A 66 40.64 2.44 12.57
C ARG A 66 39.14 2.69 12.71
N TYR A 67 38.50 3.15 11.64
CA TYR A 67 37.06 3.35 11.62
C TYR A 67 36.47 2.90 10.28
N SER A 68 35.18 2.55 10.31
CA SER A 68 34.41 2.25 9.11
C SER A 68 32.98 2.71 9.28
N ILE A 69 32.38 3.16 8.18
CA ILE A 69 30.98 3.56 8.07
C ILE A 69 30.40 2.84 6.85
N SER A 70 29.23 2.25 6.99
CA SER A 70 28.60 1.47 5.90
C SER A 70 27.11 1.78 5.81
N PRO A 71 26.72 2.96 5.27
CA PRO A 71 25.32 3.23 4.98
C PRO A 71 24.82 2.34 3.84
N SER A 72 23.55 1.93 3.95
CA SER A 72 22.84 1.23 2.89
C SER A 72 21.46 1.85 2.69
N ILE A 73 20.99 1.80 1.45
CA ILE A 73 19.62 2.16 1.07
C ILE A 73 19.10 1.08 0.14
N ALA A 74 17.90 0.61 0.40
CA ALA A 74 17.18 -0.29 -0.48
C ALA A 74 15.84 0.32 -0.88
N PHE A 75 15.48 0.13 -2.14
CA PHE A 75 14.16 0.46 -2.69
C PHE A 75 13.61 -0.77 -3.39
N ALA A 76 12.37 -1.14 -3.06
CA ALA A 76 11.66 -2.22 -3.72
C ALA A 76 10.19 -1.85 -3.90
N ARG A 77 9.68 -2.01 -5.10
CA ARG A 77 8.26 -1.83 -5.41
C ARG A 77 7.72 -3.06 -6.11
N ASN A 78 6.61 -3.55 -5.62
CA ASN A 78 5.88 -4.65 -6.24
C ASN A 78 4.52 -4.18 -6.76
N GLU A 79 3.96 -4.96 -7.68
CA GLU A 79 2.65 -4.72 -8.29
C GLU A 79 1.95 -6.05 -8.55
N VAL A 80 0.71 -6.14 -8.10
CA VAL A 80 -0.18 -7.27 -8.40
C VAL A 80 -0.66 -7.15 -9.85
N ILE A 81 -0.19 -8.03 -10.73
CA ILE A 81 -0.58 -8.03 -12.16
C ILE A 81 -1.84 -8.84 -12.38
N GLU A 82 -1.93 -10.00 -11.70
CA GLU A 82 -3.07 -10.92 -11.80
C GLU A 82 -3.37 -11.50 -10.43
N MET A 83 -4.63 -11.47 -10.06
CA MET A 83 -5.21 -12.18 -8.93
C MET A 83 -6.66 -12.49 -9.28
N LEU A 84 -7.23 -13.52 -8.67
CA LEU A 84 -8.64 -13.89 -8.89
C LEU A 84 -9.55 -12.92 -8.13
N GLU A 85 -9.60 -11.68 -8.61
CA GLU A 85 -10.40 -10.61 -8.04
C GLU A 85 -11.72 -10.50 -8.82
N VAL A 86 -12.84 -10.57 -8.10
CA VAL A 86 -14.12 -10.17 -8.67
C VAL A 86 -14.07 -8.67 -8.92
N PRO A 87 -14.40 -8.20 -10.14
CA PRO A 87 -14.43 -6.79 -10.40
C PRO A 87 -15.28 -6.06 -9.35
N PRO A 88 -14.70 -5.15 -8.57
CA PRO A 88 -15.46 -4.42 -7.56
C PRO A 88 -16.48 -3.48 -8.22
N MET A 89 -17.51 -3.09 -7.47
CA MET A 89 -18.53 -2.16 -7.95
C MET A 89 -17.94 -0.79 -8.30
N TYR A 90 -16.93 -0.38 -7.56
CA TYR A 90 -16.20 0.88 -7.77
C TYR A 90 -14.72 0.59 -8.09
N ASP A 91 -14.20 1.19 -9.14
CA ASP A 91 -12.82 0.94 -9.62
C ASP A 91 -11.74 1.25 -8.58
N TYR A 92 -11.99 2.19 -7.68
CA TYR A 92 -11.05 2.56 -6.63
C TYR A 92 -10.89 1.49 -5.53
N LEU A 93 -11.79 0.50 -5.48
CA LEU A 93 -11.69 -0.66 -4.57
C LEU A 93 -10.86 -1.81 -5.16
N ARG A 94 -10.36 -1.67 -6.39
CA ARG A 94 -9.59 -2.71 -7.06
C ARG A 94 -8.22 -2.87 -6.42
N HIS A 95 -7.82 -4.11 -6.17
CA HIS A 95 -6.48 -4.46 -5.68
C HIS A 95 -5.49 -4.75 -6.80
N THR A 96 -5.96 -5.29 -7.93
CA THR A 96 -5.12 -5.52 -9.12
C THR A 96 -4.57 -4.21 -9.66
N GLY A 97 -3.26 -4.16 -9.89
CA GLY A 97 -2.52 -2.95 -10.27
C GLY A 97 -1.92 -2.18 -9.09
N LEU A 98 -2.19 -2.61 -7.85
CA LEU A 98 -1.62 -2.02 -6.64
C LEU A 98 -0.52 -2.92 -6.05
N SER A 99 0.20 -2.39 -5.06
CA SER A 99 1.20 -3.17 -4.32
C SER A 99 0.54 -4.25 -3.47
N VAL A 100 1.23 -5.37 -3.28
CA VAL A 100 0.86 -6.38 -2.31
C VAL A 100 0.83 -5.75 -0.92
N GLY A 101 -0.26 -5.95 -0.17
CA GLY A 101 -0.44 -5.31 1.13
C GLY A 101 -0.76 -3.82 1.05
N GLN A 102 -1.26 -3.33 -0.10
CA GLN A 102 -1.75 -1.96 -0.22
C GLN A 102 -2.81 -1.69 0.84
N ARG A 103 -2.60 -0.63 1.63
CA ARG A 103 -3.58 -0.21 2.62
C ARG A 103 -4.73 0.54 1.98
N PHE A 104 -5.94 0.17 2.40
CA PHE A 104 -7.18 0.86 2.11
C PHE A 104 -7.69 1.56 3.36
N GLY A 105 -8.35 2.67 3.20
CA GLY A 105 -8.92 3.42 4.30
C GLY A 105 -9.83 4.54 3.81
N TYR A 106 -10.48 5.19 4.75
CA TYR A 106 -11.41 6.27 4.49
C TYR A 106 -10.69 7.61 4.34
N ASP A 107 -11.26 8.50 3.53
CA ASP A 107 -10.82 9.89 3.46
C ASP A 107 -11.34 10.66 4.67
N LEU A 108 -10.43 11.23 5.45
CA LEU A 108 -10.80 12.07 6.57
C LEU A 108 -11.19 13.45 6.06
N PHE A 109 -12.44 13.88 6.35
CA PHE A 109 -12.87 15.25 6.13
C PHE A 109 -12.32 16.17 7.24
N GLU A 110 -12.74 15.93 8.47
CA GLU A 110 -12.24 16.65 9.66
C GLU A 110 -12.61 15.90 10.94
N PHE A 111 -12.18 16.41 12.09
CA PHE A 111 -12.67 15.94 13.38
C PHE A 111 -14.01 16.62 13.71
N TYR A 112 -14.99 15.83 14.16
CA TYR A 112 -16.33 16.31 14.46
C TYR A 112 -16.33 17.39 15.54
N GLN A 113 -16.91 18.53 15.25
CA GLN A 113 -17.02 19.71 16.11
C GLN A 113 -18.25 20.53 15.71
N PRO A 114 -18.66 21.55 16.51
CA PRO A 114 -19.77 22.40 16.13
C PRO A 114 -19.62 23.00 14.73
N GLY A 115 -20.63 22.84 13.88
CA GLY A 115 -20.64 23.33 12.51
C GLY A 115 -19.97 22.42 11.48
N THR A 116 -19.59 21.18 11.81
CA THR A 116 -19.03 20.22 10.85
C THR A 116 -20.01 19.90 9.73
N GLU A 117 -21.28 19.72 10.05
CA GLU A 117 -22.33 19.40 9.07
C GLU A 117 -22.49 20.51 8.03
N GLU A 118 -22.51 21.78 8.47
CA GLU A 118 -22.59 22.92 7.57
C GLU A 118 -21.34 23.06 6.69
N ARG A 119 -20.16 22.80 7.24
CA ARG A 119 -18.90 22.81 6.47
C ARG A 119 -18.85 21.68 5.46
N TYR A 120 -19.31 20.49 5.83
CA TYR A 120 -19.39 19.36 4.90
C TYR A 120 -20.29 19.72 3.72
N LYS A 121 -21.50 20.22 4.02
CA LYS A 121 -22.46 20.67 3.01
C LYS A 121 -21.92 21.80 2.14
N ALA A 122 -21.19 22.75 2.71
CA ALA A 122 -20.56 23.82 1.97
C ALA A 122 -19.44 23.34 1.03
N THR A 123 -18.75 22.26 1.41
CA THR A 123 -17.63 21.69 0.64
C THR A 123 -18.11 20.79 -0.49
N TYR A 124 -19.05 19.89 -0.21
CA TYR A 124 -19.47 18.84 -1.14
C TYR A 124 -20.86 19.11 -1.78
N GLY A 125 -21.61 20.07 -1.28
CA GLY A 125 -22.95 20.41 -1.80
C GLY A 125 -24.06 19.45 -1.38
N VAL A 126 -23.75 18.45 -0.55
CA VAL A 126 -24.66 17.43 -0.01
C VAL A 126 -24.64 17.44 1.50
N ASP A 127 -25.65 16.88 2.13
CA ASP A 127 -25.67 16.72 3.58
C ASP A 127 -24.58 15.73 4.03
N MET A 128 -24.10 15.89 5.27
CA MET A 128 -23.10 14.98 5.83
C MET A 128 -23.67 13.55 5.88
N PRO A 129 -22.93 12.55 5.37
CA PRO A 129 -23.38 11.15 5.35
C PRO A 129 -23.49 10.58 6.77
N ASP A 130 -24.29 9.53 6.93
CA ASP A 130 -24.33 8.74 8.14
C ASP A 130 -22.97 8.04 8.33
N GLN A 131 -22.32 8.34 9.43
CA GLN A 131 -21.00 7.75 9.76
C GLN A 131 -21.09 6.36 10.39
N ASN A 132 -22.30 5.77 10.45
CA ASN A 132 -22.60 4.48 11.12
C ASN A 132 -22.21 4.45 12.61
N VAL A 133 -22.01 5.60 13.24
CA VAL A 133 -21.70 5.75 14.67
C VAL A 133 -22.33 7.03 15.21
N ASP A 134 -22.67 7.02 16.49
CA ASP A 134 -23.07 8.24 17.21
C ASP A 134 -21.84 9.14 17.43
N LEU A 135 -21.67 10.15 16.58
CA LEU A 135 -20.52 11.06 16.62
C LEU A 135 -20.45 11.85 17.93
N LYS A 136 -19.23 11.92 18.46
CA LYS A 136 -18.85 12.78 19.59
C LYS A 136 -17.77 13.74 19.16
N TYR A 137 -17.65 14.86 19.88
CA TYR A 137 -16.58 15.81 19.59
C TYR A 137 -15.20 15.17 19.60
N GLY A 138 -14.48 15.35 18.50
CA GLY A 138 -13.16 14.77 18.26
C GLY A 138 -13.16 13.46 17.47
N ASP A 139 -14.33 12.87 17.18
CA ASP A 139 -14.40 11.71 16.28
C ASP A 139 -14.08 12.09 14.84
N CYS A 140 -13.57 11.13 14.07
CA CYS A 140 -13.29 11.32 12.65
C CYS A 140 -14.58 11.35 11.85
N VAL A 141 -14.72 12.35 10.96
CA VAL A 141 -15.77 12.42 9.95
C VAL A 141 -15.15 12.07 8.60
N TYR A 142 -15.70 11.08 7.93
CA TYR A 142 -15.20 10.58 6.66
C TYR A 142 -16.03 11.06 5.48
N VAL A 143 -15.41 11.03 4.31
CA VAL A 143 -16.01 11.44 3.05
C VAL A 143 -16.75 10.26 2.42
N ASP A 144 -17.98 10.48 2.02
CA ASP A 144 -18.75 9.57 1.18
C ASP A 144 -18.20 9.63 -0.26
N LEU A 145 -17.54 8.57 -0.68
CA LEU A 145 -16.90 8.49 -1.99
C LEU A 145 -17.85 8.00 -3.08
N ASN A 146 -18.84 7.19 -2.72
CA ASN A 146 -19.79 6.61 -3.66
C ASN A 146 -21.08 7.44 -3.79
N GLY A 147 -21.35 8.35 -2.84
CA GLY A 147 -22.49 9.25 -2.85
C GLY A 147 -23.81 8.61 -2.41
N ASP A 148 -23.76 7.51 -1.65
CA ASP A 148 -24.96 6.81 -1.18
C ASP A 148 -25.54 7.34 0.15
N GLY A 149 -24.81 8.24 0.82
CA GLY A 149 -25.21 8.91 2.06
C GLY A 149 -24.86 8.16 3.32
N VAL A 150 -24.07 7.07 3.24
CA VAL A 150 -23.64 6.24 4.38
C VAL A 150 -22.17 5.90 4.24
N ILE A 151 -21.40 6.02 5.30
CA ILE A 151 -19.99 5.59 5.30
C ILE A 151 -19.89 4.10 5.58
N ASP A 152 -19.42 3.33 4.59
CA ASP A 152 -19.23 1.89 4.71
C ASP A 152 -17.93 1.42 3.99
N ALA A 153 -17.78 0.11 3.79
CA ALA A 153 -16.62 -0.46 3.12
C ALA A 153 -16.45 0.01 1.67
N ASN A 154 -17.52 0.54 1.04
CA ASN A 154 -17.47 1.06 -0.33
C ASN A 154 -16.83 2.46 -0.40
N ASP A 155 -16.62 3.14 0.72
CA ASP A 155 -15.95 4.46 0.78
C ASP A 155 -14.46 4.36 1.08
N GLN A 156 -13.90 3.17 1.10
CA GLN A 156 -12.48 2.99 1.24
C GLN A 156 -11.77 3.20 -0.09
N LYS A 157 -10.57 3.78 -0.04
CA LYS A 157 -9.68 3.93 -1.20
C LYS A 157 -8.25 3.55 -0.84
N PRO A 158 -7.39 3.27 -1.85
CA PRO A 158 -5.97 3.03 -1.59
C PRO A 158 -5.34 4.27 -0.94
N LEU A 159 -4.64 4.07 0.18
CA LEU A 159 -3.95 5.15 0.90
C LEU A 159 -2.59 5.52 0.28
N GLY A 160 -2.19 4.84 -0.81
CA GLY A 160 -0.99 5.14 -1.58
C GLY A 160 0.30 4.51 -1.03
N TYR A 161 0.21 3.65 -0.02
CA TYR A 161 1.36 2.91 0.52
C TYR A 161 0.97 1.50 0.96
N PRO A 162 1.88 0.52 0.78
CA PRO A 162 1.69 -0.84 1.27
C PRO A 162 2.07 -0.97 2.76
N ASP A 163 1.78 -2.13 3.34
CA ASP A 163 2.17 -2.47 4.72
C ASP A 163 3.68 -2.48 4.93
N ASN A 164 4.43 -2.92 3.93
CA ASN A 164 5.88 -2.92 3.95
C ASN A 164 6.42 -1.64 3.31
N PRO A 165 7.40 -0.96 3.93
CA PRO A 165 7.98 0.23 3.35
C PRO A 165 8.72 -0.10 2.04
N GLU A 166 8.59 0.77 1.04
CA GLU A 166 9.31 0.64 -0.24
C GLU A 166 10.78 1.08 -0.12
N ILE A 167 11.11 1.87 0.88
CA ILE A 167 12.47 2.38 1.14
C ILE A 167 12.89 1.96 2.55
N THR A 168 14.05 1.40 2.67
CA THR A 168 14.69 0.98 3.93
C THR A 168 16.17 1.39 3.98
#